data_23054857c5ea833c5c4379669768f336
#
_entry.id   23054857c5ea833c5c4379669768f336
#
_cell.length_a   1.000
_cell.length_b   1.000
_cell.length_c   1.000
_cell.angle_alpha   90.00
_cell.angle_beta   90.00
_cell.angle_gamma   90.00
#
_symmetry.space_group_name_H-M   'P 1'
#
loop_
_entity.id
_entity.type
_entity.pdbx_description
1 polymer ?
#
loop_
_entity_poly.entity_id
_entity_poly.type
_entity_poly.pdbx_seq_one_letter_code
_entity_poly.pdbx_strand_id
1 'polypeptide(L)'
;MNGNYSFFYVEANIVCIILFVTMLVRNLRSVDKQVKQRYFNVVLFCHICYFISDSFWILILNEYLPKNRITVSLVNLINAIILLGLACLWNIYVEFDQNYPRIQDKKVRYNIQVPAIVFLFIHIIIFLFFNKTVVDENCNVTPFYFLIFAGLPIIYLVLSIIRSCIRAFDHQNLAFRSKYLTTTMYGIVILIFGILQCLGLQIPLFCFGCTIMMFYLYLNALDDLISLDPLTGLNNRGQLNRYVLQELQHADPNKKEHSVVMIDLNDFKSINDIYGHIEGDKALIRAATLIKTTCGNDPLRPFIARYGGDEFILICKTDNEDNVIRLIKDIMRAFKEDNENTDKMYLLSASFGFASFKGTYQSFQRALERADKRLYLNKEEFHSAN
;
A
#
# COMPACT_ATOMS: atom_id res chain seq x y z
N MET A 1 -38.74 16.49 10.43
CA MET A 1 -37.94 15.26 10.16
C MET A 1 -38.03 14.36 11.39
N ASN A 2 -38.20 13.06 11.23
CA ASN A 2 -38.39 12.15 12.36
C ASN A 2 -37.10 12.07 13.20
N GLY A 3 -37.25 12.29 14.54
CA GLY A 3 -36.12 12.28 15.48
C GLY A 3 -35.24 11.02 15.42
N ASN A 4 -35.77 9.89 14.98
CA ASN A 4 -35.07 8.65 14.82
C ASN A 4 -33.94 8.71 13.77
N TYR A 5 -34.02 9.57 12.74
CA TYR A 5 -33.00 9.70 11.71
C TYR A 5 -31.69 10.30 12.23
N SER A 6 -31.77 11.36 13.02
CA SER A 6 -30.60 12.04 13.58
C SER A 6 -29.79 11.14 14.48
N PHE A 7 -30.46 10.35 15.32
CA PHE A 7 -29.81 9.39 16.20
C PHE A 7 -29.12 8.27 15.38
N PHE A 8 -29.80 7.71 14.38
CA PHE A 8 -29.20 6.72 13.48
C PHE A 8 -27.95 7.27 12.77
N TYR A 9 -27.98 8.54 12.33
CA TYR A 9 -26.84 9.18 11.70
C TYR A 9 -25.65 9.31 12.67
N VAL A 10 -25.91 9.76 13.91
CA VAL A 10 -24.86 9.88 14.94
C VAL A 10 -24.32 8.50 15.35
N GLU A 11 -25.18 7.49 15.51
CA GLU A 11 -24.78 6.12 15.81
C GLU A 11 -23.86 5.57 14.71
N ALA A 12 -24.19 5.78 13.44
CA ALA A 12 -23.35 5.38 12.31
C ALA A 12 -21.97 6.05 12.35
N ASN A 13 -21.93 7.36 12.61
CA ASN A 13 -20.66 8.08 12.79
C ASN A 13 -19.84 7.53 13.96
N ILE A 14 -20.47 7.20 15.10
CA ILE A 14 -19.80 6.62 16.26
C ILE A 14 -19.17 5.27 15.90
N VAL A 15 -19.88 4.39 15.19
CA VAL A 15 -19.34 3.10 14.74
C VAL A 15 -18.13 3.31 13.83
N CYS A 16 -18.21 4.25 12.87
CA CYS A 16 -17.10 4.61 12.01
C CYS A 16 -15.90 5.15 12.81
N ILE A 17 -16.14 6.01 13.80
CA ILE A 17 -15.10 6.55 14.69
C ILE A 17 -14.39 5.42 15.45
N ILE A 18 -15.13 4.45 16.01
CA ILE A 18 -14.54 3.30 16.73
C ILE A 18 -13.61 2.51 15.81
N LEU A 19 -14.02 2.26 14.56
CA LEU A 19 -13.18 1.57 13.58
C LEU A 19 -11.91 2.37 13.26
N PHE A 20 -12.01 3.68 13.03
CA PHE A 20 -10.84 4.53 12.76
C PHE A 20 -9.90 4.64 13.97
N VAL A 21 -10.43 4.76 15.18
CA VAL A 21 -9.63 4.76 16.42
C VAL A 21 -8.88 3.42 16.57
N THR A 22 -9.55 2.30 16.28
CA THR A 22 -8.92 0.97 16.34
C THR A 22 -7.77 0.85 15.36
N MET A 23 -7.96 1.28 14.10
CA MET A 23 -6.91 1.32 13.08
C MET A 23 -5.75 2.23 13.51
N LEU A 24 -6.05 3.43 14.02
CA LEU A 24 -5.05 4.40 14.46
C LEU A 24 -4.22 3.88 15.63
N VAL A 25 -4.85 3.34 16.68
CA VAL A 25 -4.17 2.79 17.86
C VAL A 25 -3.26 1.62 17.47
N ARG A 26 -3.73 0.70 16.63
CA ARG A 26 -2.92 -0.42 16.14
C ARG A 26 -1.72 0.06 15.32
N ASN A 27 -1.93 1.06 14.48
CA ASN A 27 -0.89 1.62 13.62
C ASN A 27 0.17 2.40 14.42
N LEU A 28 -0.22 3.08 15.50
CA LEU A 28 0.70 3.79 16.41
C LEU A 28 1.58 2.84 17.23
N ARG A 29 1.13 1.61 17.46
CA ARG A 29 1.90 0.56 18.16
C ARG A 29 2.91 -0.14 17.25
N SER A 30 2.82 0.01 15.93
CA SER A 30 3.78 -0.59 15.01
C SER A 30 5.16 0.05 15.18
N VAL A 31 6.20 -0.78 15.08
CA VAL A 31 7.62 -0.35 15.23
C VAL A 31 8.10 0.47 14.03
N ASP A 32 7.47 0.30 12.89
CA ASP A 32 7.86 0.99 11.65
C ASP A 32 7.33 2.43 11.62
N LYS A 33 8.26 3.39 11.70
CA LYS A 33 7.97 4.83 11.74
C LYS A 33 8.22 5.52 10.39
N GLN A 34 7.91 4.86 9.28
CA GLN A 34 8.04 5.47 7.94
C GLN A 34 7.22 6.76 7.82
N VAL A 35 7.73 7.70 7.04
CA VAL A 35 7.06 9.00 6.77
C VAL A 35 5.64 8.79 6.21
N LYS A 36 5.48 7.83 5.32
CA LYS A 36 4.20 7.39 4.76
C LYS A 36 3.17 7.07 5.85
N GLN A 37 3.57 6.29 6.86
CA GLN A 37 2.70 5.86 7.94
C GLN A 37 2.25 7.03 8.82
N ARG A 38 3.12 8.02 9.03
CA ARG A 38 2.73 9.24 9.74
C ARG A 38 1.61 9.99 9.01
N TYR A 39 1.72 10.16 7.69
CA TYR A 39 0.65 10.80 6.91
C TYR A 39 -0.64 9.99 6.94
N PHE A 40 -0.57 8.66 6.85
CA PHE A 40 -1.74 7.80 6.99
C PHE A 40 -2.43 7.96 8.35
N ASN A 41 -1.68 8.01 9.45
CA ASN A 41 -2.20 8.23 10.79
C ASN A 41 -2.88 9.59 10.93
N VAL A 42 -2.30 10.64 10.33
CA VAL A 42 -2.92 11.98 10.34
C VAL A 42 -4.21 11.99 9.51
N VAL A 43 -4.26 11.29 8.37
CA VAL A 43 -5.47 11.12 7.57
C VAL A 43 -6.57 10.40 8.37
N LEU A 44 -6.23 9.32 9.10
CA LEU A 44 -7.18 8.63 9.99
C LEU A 44 -7.70 9.57 11.08
N PHE A 45 -6.84 10.33 11.72
CA PHE A 45 -7.21 11.30 12.74
C PHE A 45 -8.14 12.40 12.20
N CYS A 46 -7.86 12.93 11.01
CA CYS A 46 -8.72 13.90 10.34
C CYS A 46 -10.12 13.35 10.06
N HIS A 47 -10.24 12.06 9.66
CA HIS A 47 -11.56 11.45 9.49
C HIS A 47 -12.33 11.37 10.82
N ILE A 48 -11.66 10.99 11.91
CA ILE A 48 -12.28 10.98 13.25
C ILE A 48 -12.81 12.36 13.61
N CYS A 49 -12.01 13.41 13.45
CA CYS A 49 -12.42 14.79 13.71
C CYS A 49 -13.60 15.21 12.81
N TYR A 50 -13.58 14.79 11.53
CA TYR A 50 -14.67 15.10 10.61
C TYR A 50 -15.98 14.43 11.05
N PHE A 51 -15.98 13.15 11.38
CA PHE A 51 -17.20 12.43 11.81
C PHE A 51 -17.76 12.96 13.13
N ILE A 52 -16.90 13.40 14.05
CA ILE A 52 -17.34 14.10 15.28
C ILE A 52 -18.04 15.41 14.90
N SER A 53 -17.40 16.25 14.09
CA SER A 53 -17.95 17.55 13.69
C SER A 53 -19.22 17.41 12.85
N ASP A 54 -19.29 16.40 12.00
CA ASP A 54 -20.47 16.07 11.18
C ASP A 54 -21.64 15.58 12.04
N SER A 55 -21.37 14.87 13.15
CA SER A 55 -22.39 14.52 14.15
C SER A 55 -22.96 15.75 14.84
N PHE A 56 -22.14 16.73 15.20
CA PHE A 56 -22.63 18.02 15.73
C PHE A 56 -23.45 18.77 14.69
N TRP A 57 -23.04 18.74 13.42
CA TRP A 57 -23.79 19.35 12.32
C TRP A 57 -25.22 18.81 12.23
N ILE A 58 -25.40 17.48 12.22
CA ILE A 58 -26.75 16.91 12.13
C ILE A 58 -27.61 17.18 13.34
N LEU A 59 -27.04 17.27 14.56
CA LEU A 59 -27.75 17.63 15.79
C LEU A 59 -28.19 19.08 15.76
N ILE A 60 -27.39 20.00 15.23
CA ILE A 60 -27.78 21.42 15.05
C ILE A 60 -28.86 21.56 13.99
N LEU A 61 -28.70 20.86 12.85
CA LEU A 61 -29.63 20.89 11.72
C LEU A 61 -31.05 20.48 12.16
N ASN A 62 -31.17 19.48 13.04
CA ASN A 62 -32.43 18.95 13.55
C ASN A 62 -32.82 19.54 14.91
N GLU A 63 -32.22 20.67 15.33
CA GLU A 63 -32.59 21.49 16.50
C GLU A 63 -32.44 20.79 17.87
N TYR A 64 -31.65 19.68 17.94
CA TYR A 64 -31.24 19.09 19.22
C TYR A 64 -30.21 19.96 19.96
N LEU A 65 -29.44 20.75 19.18
CA LEU A 65 -28.55 21.79 19.68
C LEU A 65 -29.01 23.14 19.14
N PRO A 66 -28.66 24.25 19.81
CA PRO A 66 -29.13 25.60 19.43
C PRO A 66 -28.79 25.90 17.96
N LYS A 67 -29.81 26.05 17.11
CA LYS A 67 -29.70 26.43 15.71
C LYS A 67 -29.77 27.93 15.58
N ASN A 68 -28.61 28.56 15.49
CA ASN A 68 -28.49 29.98 15.22
C ASN A 68 -27.37 30.22 14.20
N ARG A 69 -27.30 31.45 13.66
CA ARG A 69 -26.33 31.78 12.62
C ARG A 69 -24.88 31.50 13.04
N ILE A 70 -24.53 31.74 14.30
CA ILE A 70 -23.17 31.56 14.81
C ILE A 70 -22.83 30.07 14.88
N THR A 71 -23.70 29.23 15.48
CA THR A 71 -23.45 27.79 15.62
C THR A 71 -23.36 27.09 14.26
N VAL A 72 -24.29 27.43 13.34
CA VAL A 72 -24.30 26.89 11.98
C VAL A 72 -23.01 27.29 11.22
N SER A 73 -22.63 28.58 11.27
CA SER A 73 -21.42 29.04 10.60
C SER A 73 -20.16 28.43 11.20
N LEU A 74 -20.06 28.30 12.50
CA LEU A 74 -18.89 27.78 13.20
C LEU A 74 -18.65 26.31 12.84
N VAL A 75 -19.69 25.46 12.90
CA VAL A 75 -19.54 24.02 12.58
C VAL A 75 -19.22 23.83 11.10
N ASN A 76 -19.81 24.64 10.20
CA ASN A 76 -19.45 24.59 8.78
C ASN A 76 -18.00 25.04 8.52
N LEU A 77 -17.51 26.04 9.24
CA LEU A 77 -16.10 26.44 9.15
C LEU A 77 -15.19 25.32 9.62
N ILE A 78 -15.50 24.67 10.75
CA ILE A 78 -14.73 23.54 11.28
C ILE A 78 -14.72 22.39 10.26
N ASN A 79 -15.87 22.02 9.70
CA ASN A 79 -16.00 20.99 8.68
C ASN A 79 -15.18 21.33 7.43
N ALA A 80 -15.21 22.59 6.97
CA ALA A 80 -14.43 23.04 5.82
C ALA A 80 -12.92 22.92 6.06
N ILE A 81 -12.44 23.31 7.23
CA ILE A 81 -11.04 23.21 7.62
C ILE A 81 -10.58 21.73 7.62
N ILE A 82 -11.38 20.86 8.25
CA ILE A 82 -11.04 19.44 8.37
C ILE A 82 -11.07 18.77 7.00
N LEU A 83 -12.08 19.01 6.18
CA LEU A 83 -12.22 18.41 4.84
C LEU A 83 -11.11 18.87 3.90
N LEU A 84 -10.76 20.14 3.94
CA LEU A 84 -9.67 20.69 3.16
C LEU A 84 -8.32 20.10 3.60
N GLY A 85 -8.06 20.03 4.90
CA GLY A 85 -6.87 19.39 5.47
C GLY A 85 -6.78 17.91 5.07
N LEU A 86 -7.89 17.19 5.16
CA LEU A 86 -8.01 15.80 4.78
C LEU A 86 -7.64 15.58 3.32
N ALA A 87 -8.23 16.37 2.39
CA ALA A 87 -7.99 16.25 0.96
C ALA A 87 -6.52 16.57 0.58
N CYS A 88 -5.93 17.57 1.22
CA CYS A 88 -4.52 17.93 1.04
C CYS A 88 -3.58 16.83 1.55
N LEU A 89 -3.80 16.34 2.78
CA LEU A 89 -3.00 15.28 3.40
C LEU A 89 -3.15 13.96 2.67
N TRP A 90 -4.35 13.65 2.17
CA TRP A 90 -4.58 12.50 1.31
C TRP A 90 -3.72 12.55 0.05
N ASN A 91 -3.66 13.69 -0.65
CA ASN A 91 -2.79 13.86 -1.81
C ASN A 91 -1.33 13.57 -1.48
N ILE A 92 -0.83 14.09 -0.37
CA ILE A 92 0.56 13.85 0.06
C ILE A 92 0.77 12.37 0.39
N TYR A 93 -0.16 11.75 1.11
CA TYR A 93 -0.12 10.33 1.44
C TYR A 93 -0.04 9.46 0.17
N VAL A 94 -0.90 9.73 -0.82
CA VAL A 94 -0.93 8.98 -2.09
C VAL A 94 0.41 9.08 -2.82
N GLU A 95 1.04 10.23 -2.88
CA GLU A 95 2.35 10.39 -3.52
C GLU A 95 3.44 9.60 -2.78
N PHE A 96 3.39 9.54 -1.43
CA PHE A 96 4.29 8.67 -0.65
C PHE A 96 3.98 7.20 -0.85
N ASP A 97 2.71 6.83 -0.86
CA ASP A 97 2.29 5.44 -1.06
C ASP A 97 2.68 4.91 -2.42
N GLN A 98 2.61 5.75 -3.45
CA GLN A 98 2.99 5.43 -4.81
C GLN A 98 4.48 5.63 -5.11
N ASN A 99 5.30 5.88 -4.09
CA ASN A 99 6.76 6.07 -4.19
C ASN A 99 7.18 7.13 -5.23
N TYR A 100 6.41 8.25 -5.32
CA TYR A 100 6.79 9.35 -6.21
C TYR A 100 8.08 10.02 -5.73
N PRO A 101 9.19 10.01 -6.51
CA PRO A 101 10.51 10.39 -6.00
C PRO A 101 10.57 11.81 -5.47
N ARG A 102 9.89 12.76 -6.14
CA ARG A 102 9.91 14.18 -5.77
C ARG A 102 9.14 14.51 -4.49
N ILE A 103 8.28 13.61 -3.96
CA ILE A 103 7.52 13.88 -2.73
C ILE A 103 8.42 13.95 -1.50
N GLN A 104 9.62 13.40 -1.56
CA GLN A 104 10.63 13.50 -0.52
C GLN A 104 11.15 14.93 -0.33
N ASP A 105 11.10 15.76 -1.38
CA ASP A 105 11.47 17.16 -1.30
C ASP A 105 10.40 17.96 -0.52
N LYS A 106 10.86 18.72 0.48
CA LYS A 106 10.00 19.62 1.28
C LYS A 106 9.32 20.69 0.42
N LYS A 107 9.98 21.18 -0.63
CA LYS A 107 9.41 22.20 -1.53
C LYS A 107 8.18 21.66 -2.29
N VAL A 108 8.23 20.42 -2.76
CA VAL A 108 7.11 19.78 -3.45
C VAL A 108 5.91 19.64 -2.52
N ARG A 109 6.12 19.16 -1.27
CA ARG A 109 5.04 19.08 -0.27
C ARG A 109 4.46 20.45 0.05
N TYR A 110 5.31 21.46 0.20
CA TYR A 110 4.88 22.83 0.44
C TYR A 110 4.01 23.36 -0.72
N ASN A 111 4.40 23.14 -1.97
CA ASN A 111 3.61 23.53 -3.13
C ASN A 111 2.24 22.86 -3.17
N ILE A 112 2.10 21.62 -2.67
CA ILE A 112 0.80 20.97 -2.54
C ILE A 112 -0.03 21.62 -1.42
N GLN A 113 0.60 22.10 -0.35
CA GLN A 113 -0.09 22.67 0.83
C GLN A 113 -0.51 24.16 0.62
N VAL A 114 0.25 24.91 -0.16
CA VAL A 114 -0.01 26.36 -0.36
C VAL A 114 -1.44 26.67 -0.82
N PRO A 115 -2.05 26.01 -1.83
CA PRO A 115 -3.43 26.29 -2.20
C PRO A 115 -4.41 26.02 -1.06
N ALA A 116 -4.19 24.98 -0.25
CA ALA A 116 -5.04 24.68 0.90
C ALA A 116 -4.92 25.77 1.98
N ILE A 117 -3.72 26.25 2.26
CA ILE A 117 -3.48 27.32 3.23
C ILE A 117 -4.18 28.62 2.77
N VAL A 118 -4.00 29.00 1.50
CA VAL A 118 -4.67 30.18 0.95
C VAL A 118 -6.19 30.06 1.05
N PHE A 119 -6.72 28.89 0.70
CA PHE A 119 -8.16 28.64 0.74
C PHE A 119 -8.72 28.61 2.16
N LEU A 120 -7.93 28.15 3.13
CA LEU A 120 -8.26 28.26 4.56
C LEU A 120 -8.43 29.72 5.00
N PHE A 121 -7.49 30.60 4.62
CA PHE A 121 -7.60 32.02 4.90
C PHE A 121 -8.86 32.64 4.27
N ILE A 122 -9.21 32.27 3.03
CA ILE A 122 -10.43 32.69 2.37
C ILE A 122 -11.67 32.27 3.19
N HIS A 123 -11.74 31.02 3.68
CA HIS A 123 -12.85 30.56 4.53
C HIS A 123 -12.97 31.36 5.83
N ILE A 124 -11.85 31.65 6.49
CA ILE A 124 -11.83 32.45 7.71
C ILE A 124 -12.32 33.88 7.42
N ILE A 125 -11.89 34.50 6.32
CA ILE A 125 -12.36 35.85 5.93
C ILE A 125 -13.85 35.83 5.63
N ILE A 126 -14.35 34.83 4.89
CA ILE A 126 -15.78 34.68 4.60
C ILE A 126 -16.57 34.50 5.89
N PHE A 127 -16.10 33.69 6.81
CA PHE A 127 -16.74 33.50 8.12
C PHE A 127 -16.80 34.79 8.92
N LEU A 128 -15.73 35.57 8.97
CA LEU A 128 -15.66 36.77 9.80
C LEU A 128 -16.44 37.96 9.21
N PHE A 129 -16.35 38.16 7.90
CA PHE A 129 -16.83 39.38 7.24
C PHE A 129 -18.06 39.17 6.35
N PHE A 130 -18.30 37.96 5.87
CA PHE A 130 -19.33 37.63 4.88
C PHE A 130 -20.28 36.51 5.37
N ASN A 131 -20.49 36.41 6.68
CA ASN A 131 -21.31 35.35 7.27
C ASN A 131 -22.72 35.24 6.69
N LYS A 132 -23.31 36.38 6.28
CA LYS A 132 -24.65 36.43 5.64
C LYS A 132 -24.68 35.71 4.26
N THR A 133 -23.55 35.56 3.59
CA THR A 133 -23.46 34.80 2.33
C THR A 133 -23.32 33.30 2.58
N VAL A 134 -22.91 32.90 3.78
CA VAL A 134 -22.74 31.49 4.20
C VAL A 134 -24.04 30.91 4.71
N VAL A 135 -24.75 31.69 5.57
CA VAL A 135 -25.97 31.26 6.25
C VAL A 135 -27.08 32.28 6.00
N ASP A 136 -28.22 31.81 5.49
CA ASP A 136 -29.40 32.62 5.23
C ASP A 136 -30.12 33.09 6.51
N GLU A 137 -31.24 33.82 6.36
CA GLU A 137 -32.02 34.30 7.49
C GLU A 137 -32.68 33.18 8.26
N ASN A 138 -32.93 32.03 7.65
CA ASN A 138 -33.51 30.83 8.25
C ASN A 138 -32.47 29.90 8.87
N CYS A 139 -31.24 30.36 9.03
CA CYS A 139 -30.12 29.57 9.53
C CYS A 139 -29.82 28.31 8.70
N ASN A 140 -30.06 28.36 7.37
CA ASN A 140 -29.64 27.30 6.45
C ASN A 140 -28.37 27.70 5.68
N VAL A 141 -27.58 26.70 5.32
CA VAL A 141 -26.38 26.93 4.53
C VAL A 141 -26.77 27.27 3.09
N THR A 142 -26.16 28.30 2.52
CA THR A 142 -26.45 28.74 1.15
C THR A 142 -25.81 27.83 0.11
N PRO A 143 -26.44 27.64 -1.07
CA PRO A 143 -25.84 26.86 -2.17
C PRO A 143 -24.46 27.39 -2.60
N PHE A 144 -24.25 28.70 -2.55
CA PHE A 144 -22.97 29.34 -2.88
C PHE A 144 -21.84 28.86 -1.94
N TYR A 145 -22.14 28.71 -0.65
CA TYR A 145 -21.16 28.20 0.31
C TYR A 145 -20.77 26.75 0.03
N PHE A 146 -21.72 25.90 -0.40
CA PHE A 146 -21.40 24.52 -0.79
C PHE A 146 -20.38 24.47 -1.92
N LEU A 147 -20.47 25.34 -2.90
CA LEU A 147 -19.48 25.42 -3.99
C LEU A 147 -18.07 25.78 -3.46
N ILE A 148 -18.00 26.72 -2.53
CA ILE A 148 -16.72 27.10 -1.91
C ILE A 148 -16.24 25.99 -0.99
N PHE A 149 -17.10 25.43 -0.16
CA PHE A 149 -16.80 24.38 0.81
C PHE A 149 -16.19 23.13 0.15
N ALA A 150 -16.79 22.64 -0.94
CA ALA A 150 -16.39 21.39 -1.60
C ALA A 150 -15.38 21.59 -2.74
N GLY A 151 -15.25 22.78 -3.28
CA GLY A 151 -14.53 23.03 -4.55
C GLY A 151 -13.08 22.58 -4.52
N LEU A 152 -12.26 23.11 -3.62
CA LEU A 152 -10.84 22.75 -3.56
C LEU A 152 -10.60 21.31 -3.06
N PRO A 153 -11.32 20.78 -2.04
CA PRO A 153 -11.26 19.37 -1.68
C PRO A 153 -11.53 18.43 -2.85
N ILE A 154 -12.55 18.71 -3.68
CA ILE A 154 -12.86 17.93 -4.89
C ILE A 154 -11.70 18.01 -5.90
N ILE A 155 -11.10 19.19 -6.12
CA ILE A 155 -9.95 19.34 -7.01
C ILE A 155 -8.79 18.46 -6.55
N TYR A 156 -8.44 18.46 -5.26
CA TYR A 156 -7.40 17.59 -4.72
C TYR A 156 -7.71 16.12 -4.95
N LEU A 157 -8.96 15.71 -4.72
CA LEU A 157 -9.39 14.32 -4.91
C LEU A 157 -9.31 13.91 -6.37
N VAL A 158 -9.81 14.73 -7.29
CA VAL A 158 -9.77 14.49 -8.74
C VAL A 158 -8.32 14.40 -9.25
N LEU A 159 -7.44 15.30 -8.80
CA LEU A 159 -6.02 15.25 -9.15
C LEU A 159 -5.34 13.96 -8.64
N SER A 160 -5.72 13.48 -7.47
CA SER A 160 -5.25 12.21 -6.94
C SER A 160 -5.73 11.02 -7.80
N ILE A 161 -7.01 11.01 -8.19
CA ILE A 161 -7.60 10.00 -9.07
C ILE A 161 -6.87 9.96 -10.41
N ILE A 162 -6.74 11.10 -11.08
CA ILE A 162 -6.12 11.20 -12.41
C ILE A 162 -4.67 10.71 -12.36
N ARG A 163 -3.86 11.17 -11.39
CA ARG A 163 -2.46 10.76 -11.28
C ARG A 163 -2.30 9.27 -10.99
N SER A 164 -3.12 8.74 -10.08
CA SER A 164 -3.10 7.30 -9.75
C SER A 164 -3.55 6.46 -10.94
N CYS A 165 -4.56 6.91 -11.68
CA CYS A 165 -5.04 6.24 -12.89
C CYS A 165 -3.98 6.23 -13.99
N ILE A 166 -3.34 7.35 -14.28
CA ILE A 166 -2.25 7.43 -15.28
C ILE A 166 -1.13 6.45 -14.91
N ARG A 167 -0.71 6.41 -13.63
CA ARG A 167 0.34 5.48 -13.17
C ARG A 167 -0.09 4.01 -13.26
N ALA A 168 -1.37 3.70 -13.04
CA ALA A 168 -1.88 2.33 -13.13
C ALA A 168 -1.84 1.77 -14.55
N PHE A 169 -1.93 2.62 -15.57
CA PHE A 169 -1.89 2.21 -16.97
C PHE A 169 -0.53 2.43 -17.65
N ASP A 170 0.45 2.94 -16.91
CA ASP A 170 1.82 3.02 -17.39
C ASP A 170 2.46 1.61 -17.40
N HIS A 171 2.97 1.20 -18.57
CA HIS A 171 3.63 -0.09 -18.77
C HIS A 171 4.82 -0.32 -17.82
N GLN A 172 5.45 0.73 -17.33
CA GLN A 172 6.56 0.63 -16.38
C GLN A 172 6.10 0.24 -14.97
N ASN A 173 4.82 0.39 -14.66
CA ASN A 173 4.26 0.24 -13.33
C ASN A 173 3.36 -1.01 -13.16
N LEU A 174 3.41 -1.97 -14.06
CA LEU A 174 2.53 -3.15 -14.06
C LEU A 174 2.52 -3.91 -12.73
N ALA A 175 3.68 -4.04 -12.08
CA ALA A 175 3.79 -4.71 -10.78
C ALA A 175 3.00 -4.03 -9.65
N PHE A 176 2.76 -2.71 -9.76
CA PHE A 176 2.05 -1.91 -8.75
C PHE A 176 0.67 -1.49 -9.20
N ARG A 177 0.22 -1.98 -10.37
CA ARG A 177 -1.07 -1.62 -10.97
C ARG A 177 -2.23 -1.80 -9.99
N SER A 178 -2.28 -2.92 -9.28
CA SER A 178 -3.31 -3.19 -8.28
C SER A 178 -3.35 -2.10 -7.20
N LYS A 179 -2.20 -1.70 -6.68
CA LYS A 179 -2.08 -0.66 -5.66
C LYS A 179 -2.56 0.70 -6.16
N TYR A 180 -2.15 1.09 -7.38
CA TYR A 180 -2.60 2.34 -7.98
C TYR A 180 -4.10 2.35 -8.27
N LEU A 181 -4.66 1.22 -8.73
CA LEU A 181 -6.10 1.07 -8.93
C LEU A 181 -6.87 1.16 -7.61
N THR A 182 -6.37 0.56 -6.52
CA THR A 182 -6.99 0.68 -5.20
C THR A 182 -7.07 2.13 -4.73
N THR A 183 -5.98 2.89 -4.91
CA THR A 183 -5.96 4.33 -4.58
C THR A 183 -6.91 5.14 -5.46
N THR A 184 -7.01 4.81 -6.75
CA THR A 184 -7.96 5.41 -7.68
C THR A 184 -9.40 5.12 -7.26
N MET A 185 -9.72 3.87 -6.91
CA MET A 185 -11.04 3.45 -6.42
C MET A 185 -11.46 4.16 -5.15
N TYR A 186 -10.52 4.37 -4.21
CA TYR A 186 -10.80 5.18 -3.01
C TYR A 186 -11.34 6.56 -3.41
N GLY A 187 -10.63 7.29 -4.27
CA GLY A 187 -11.05 8.63 -4.68
C GLY A 187 -12.41 8.63 -5.38
N ILE A 188 -12.67 7.68 -6.27
CA ILE A 188 -13.94 7.54 -6.99
C ILE A 188 -15.09 7.27 -6.01
N VAL A 189 -14.93 6.32 -5.10
CA VAL A 189 -15.96 5.97 -4.11
C VAL A 189 -16.28 7.16 -3.23
N ILE A 190 -15.28 7.86 -2.69
CA ILE A 190 -15.48 9.06 -1.86
C ILE A 190 -16.25 10.15 -2.62
N LEU A 191 -15.92 10.34 -3.90
CA LEU A 191 -16.59 11.34 -4.75
C LEU A 191 -18.07 10.97 -4.99
N ILE A 192 -18.34 9.71 -5.31
CA ILE A 192 -19.71 9.21 -5.53
C ILE A 192 -20.53 9.33 -4.24
N PHE A 193 -20.03 8.84 -3.11
CA PHE A 193 -20.76 8.88 -1.84
C PHE A 193 -20.95 10.32 -1.34
N GLY A 194 -19.97 11.21 -1.57
CA GLY A 194 -20.11 12.64 -1.26
C GLY A 194 -21.20 13.30 -2.10
N ILE A 195 -21.27 13.03 -3.41
CA ILE A 195 -22.33 13.55 -4.28
C ILE A 195 -23.70 12.99 -3.86
N LEU A 196 -23.79 11.69 -3.62
CA LEU A 196 -25.04 11.06 -3.19
C LEU A 196 -25.57 11.65 -1.86
N GLN A 197 -24.69 11.96 -0.93
CA GLN A 197 -25.06 12.62 0.32
C GLN A 197 -25.61 14.04 0.07
N CYS A 198 -25.02 14.79 -0.88
CA CYS A 198 -25.50 16.13 -1.25
C CYS A 198 -26.87 16.10 -1.94
N LEU A 199 -27.28 14.98 -2.55
CA LEU A 199 -28.60 14.81 -3.17
C LEU A 199 -29.74 14.62 -2.14
N GLY A 200 -29.45 14.76 -0.86
CA GLY A 200 -30.45 14.73 0.21
C GLY A 200 -30.91 13.34 0.62
N LEU A 201 -30.16 12.30 0.24
CA LEU A 201 -30.34 10.97 0.80
C LEU A 201 -30.03 11.04 2.29
N GLN A 202 -31.03 10.79 3.11
CA GLN A 202 -30.95 10.89 4.58
C GLN A 202 -30.15 9.71 5.20
N ILE A 203 -29.02 9.36 4.63
CA ILE A 203 -28.14 8.28 5.07
C ILE A 203 -26.71 8.84 5.16
N PRO A 204 -25.91 8.51 6.18
CA PRO A 204 -24.53 8.98 6.32
C PRO A 204 -23.59 8.28 5.33
N LEU A 205 -23.87 8.41 4.03
CA LEU A 205 -23.18 7.70 2.95
C LEU A 205 -21.70 8.01 2.90
N PHE A 206 -21.35 9.30 3.10
CA PHE A 206 -19.96 9.73 3.02
C PHE A 206 -19.09 9.04 4.08
N CYS A 207 -19.56 8.94 5.34
CA CYS A 207 -18.79 8.29 6.39
C CYS A 207 -18.64 6.78 6.15
N PHE A 208 -19.68 6.10 5.63
CA PHE A 208 -19.59 4.69 5.23
C PHE A 208 -18.61 4.50 4.10
N GLY A 209 -18.67 5.31 3.04
CA GLY A 209 -17.75 5.25 1.91
C GLY A 209 -16.29 5.43 2.35
N CYS A 210 -16.02 6.45 3.18
CA CYS A 210 -14.70 6.67 3.76
C CYS A 210 -14.24 5.46 4.60
N THR A 211 -15.13 4.92 5.43
CA THR A 211 -14.79 3.83 6.36
C THR A 211 -14.45 2.55 5.61
N ILE A 212 -15.28 2.13 4.66
CA ILE A 212 -15.06 0.91 3.87
C ILE A 212 -13.73 1.01 3.11
N MET A 213 -13.50 2.13 2.42
CA MET A 213 -12.31 2.30 1.61
C MET A 213 -11.03 2.46 2.44
N MET A 214 -11.07 3.21 3.56
CA MET A 214 -9.93 3.33 4.45
C MET A 214 -9.59 2.01 5.14
N PHE A 215 -10.61 1.21 5.51
CA PHE A 215 -10.40 -0.11 6.08
C PHE A 215 -9.75 -1.05 5.05
N TYR A 216 -10.20 -1.03 3.80
CA TYR A 216 -9.59 -1.81 2.72
C TYR A 216 -8.13 -1.41 2.46
N LEU A 217 -7.84 -0.10 2.40
CA LEU A 217 -6.46 0.40 2.29
C LEU A 217 -5.59 0.00 3.48
N TYR A 218 -6.17 0.00 4.68
CA TYR A 218 -5.48 -0.42 5.90
C TYR A 218 -5.12 -1.92 5.86
N LEU A 219 -6.02 -2.78 5.41
CA LEU A 219 -5.74 -4.21 5.24
C LEU A 219 -4.61 -4.43 4.24
N ASN A 220 -4.64 -3.77 3.07
CA ASN A 220 -3.55 -3.85 2.10
C ASN A 220 -2.22 -3.34 2.67
N ALA A 221 -2.25 -2.28 3.49
CA ALA A 221 -1.04 -1.79 4.14
C ALA A 221 -0.49 -2.77 5.20
N LEU A 222 -1.33 -3.53 5.88
CA LEU A 222 -0.90 -4.62 6.78
C LEU A 222 -0.24 -5.76 6.00
N ASP A 223 -0.79 -6.17 4.87
CA ASP A 223 -0.19 -7.19 4.00
C ASP A 223 1.19 -6.75 3.51
N ASP A 224 1.38 -5.45 3.23
CA ASP A 224 2.67 -4.88 2.89
C ASP A 224 3.71 -4.93 4.05
N LEU A 225 3.27 -4.96 5.30
CA LEU A 225 4.15 -5.05 6.47
C LEU A 225 4.68 -6.47 6.72
N ILE A 226 4.01 -7.49 6.22
CA ILE A 226 4.48 -8.87 6.30
C ILE A 226 5.64 -9.01 5.29
N SER A 227 6.86 -9.02 5.79
CA SER A 227 8.08 -9.08 4.96
C SER A 227 8.61 -10.48 4.79
N LEU A 228 8.26 -11.38 5.71
CA LEU A 228 8.79 -12.74 5.74
C LEU A 228 7.72 -13.76 5.34
N ASP A 229 8.17 -14.82 4.71
CA ASP A 229 7.38 -16.02 4.53
C ASP A 229 7.23 -16.75 5.88
N PRO A 230 6.00 -17.02 6.35
CA PRO A 230 5.77 -17.56 7.70
C PRO A 230 6.30 -18.99 7.89
N LEU A 231 6.45 -19.77 6.81
CA LEU A 231 6.94 -21.12 6.87
C LEU A 231 8.46 -21.19 6.93
N THR A 232 9.14 -20.47 6.01
CA THR A 232 10.59 -20.59 5.83
C THR A 232 11.40 -19.51 6.54
N GLY A 233 10.75 -18.42 6.98
CA GLY A 233 11.42 -17.26 7.57
C GLY A 233 12.32 -16.48 6.58
N LEU A 234 12.27 -16.78 5.29
CA LEU A 234 12.89 -15.99 4.23
C LEU A 234 12.02 -14.78 3.88
N ASN A 235 12.58 -13.82 3.13
CA ASN A 235 11.74 -12.76 2.59
C ASN A 235 10.66 -13.35 1.67
N ASN A 236 9.49 -12.73 1.65
CA ASN A 236 8.41 -13.14 0.74
C ASN A 236 8.51 -12.37 -0.60
N ARG A 237 7.64 -12.73 -1.55
CA ARG A 237 7.55 -12.09 -2.88
C ARG A 237 7.30 -10.57 -2.79
N GLY A 238 6.51 -10.11 -1.81
CA GLY A 238 6.25 -8.69 -1.59
C GLY A 238 7.53 -7.94 -1.22
N GLN A 239 8.33 -8.51 -0.31
CA GLN A 239 9.62 -7.93 0.10
C GLN A 239 10.65 -7.97 -1.03
N LEU A 240 10.67 -9.02 -1.86
CA LEU A 240 11.50 -9.08 -3.06
C LEU A 240 11.25 -7.88 -3.98
N ASN A 241 9.99 -7.61 -4.29
CA ASN A 241 9.63 -6.49 -5.17
C ASN A 241 10.07 -5.14 -4.58
N ARG A 242 9.86 -4.95 -3.26
CA ARG A 242 10.31 -3.75 -2.56
C ARG A 242 11.83 -3.58 -2.61
N TYR A 243 12.57 -4.67 -2.35
CA TYR A 243 14.02 -4.68 -2.39
C TYR A 243 14.55 -4.30 -3.77
N VAL A 244 14.06 -4.93 -4.83
CA VAL A 244 14.49 -4.63 -6.22
C VAL A 244 14.22 -3.17 -6.59
N LEU A 245 13.06 -2.62 -6.20
CA LEU A 245 12.75 -1.21 -6.45
C LEU A 245 13.70 -0.26 -5.71
N GLN A 246 14.01 -0.54 -4.45
CA GLN A 246 14.93 0.27 -3.68
C GLN A 246 16.35 0.24 -4.28
N GLU A 247 16.82 -0.94 -4.68
CA GLU A 247 18.13 -1.07 -5.34
C GLU A 247 18.19 -0.30 -6.66
N LEU A 248 17.13 -0.36 -7.46
CA LEU A 248 17.06 0.35 -8.75
C LEU A 248 16.91 1.88 -8.58
N GLN A 249 16.28 2.35 -7.51
CA GLN A 249 16.18 3.81 -7.21
C GLN A 249 17.52 4.41 -6.77
N HIS A 250 18.37 3.62 -6.12
CA HIS A 250 19.69 4.04 -5.63
C HIS A 250 20.84 3.66 -6.58
N ALA A 251 20.53 2.94 -7.67
CA ALA A 251 21.53 2.55 -8.65
C ALA A 251 21.98 3.78 -9.47
N ASP A 252 23.28 4.03 -9.46
CA ASP A 252 23.91 4.92 -10.45
C ASP A 252 23.65 4.34 -11.85
N PRO A 253 23.07 5.11 -12.81
CA PRO A 253 22.79 4.63 -14.15
C PRO A 253 24.00 4.00 -14.86
N ASN A 254 25.21 4.33 -14.40
CA ASN A 254 26.47 3.86 -14.95
C ASN A 254 27.11 2.71 -14.15
N LYS A 255 26.55 2.27 -13.03
CA LYS A 255 27.18 1.28 -12.14
C LYS A 255 26.19 0.22 -11.68
N LYS A 256 26.63 -1.04 -11.80
CA LYS A 256 26.13 -2.31 -11.27
C LYS A 256 24.89 -2.86 -11.98
N GLU A 257 25.15 -3.82 -12.79
CA GLU A 257 24.17 -4.81 -13.20
C GLU A 257 23.90 -5.76 -12.01
N HIS A 258 22.70 -6.31 -12.00
CA HIS A 258 22.27 -7.29 -11.02
C HIS A 258 21.94 -8.59 -11.74
N SER A 259 22.05 -9.69 -11.04
CA SER A 259 21.55 -10.97 -11.55
C SER A 259 20.43 -11.49 -10.67
N VAL A 260 19.38 -12.01 -11.30
CA VAL A 260 18.33 -12.77 -10.66
C VAL A 260 18.59 -14.26 -10.88
N VAL A 261 18.50 -15.05 -9.81
CA VAL A 261 18.56 -16.51 -9.85
C VAL A 261 17.22 -17.03 -9.39
N MET A 262 16.57 -17.86 -10.20
CA MET A 262 15.40 -18.64 -9.82
C MET A 262 15.85 -20.05 -9.44
N ILE A 263 15.27 -20.56 -8.38
CA ILE A 263 15.52 -21.89 -7.83
C ILE A 263 14.16 -22.56 -7.63
N ASP A 264 14.03 -23.79 -8.02
CA ASP A 264 12.84 -24.60 -7.85
C ASP A 264 13.22 -26.00 -7.38
N LEU A 265 12.52 -26.52 -6.37
CA LEU A 265 12.80 -27.85 -5.84
C LEU A 265 12.29 -28.93 -6.78
N ASN A 266 13.18 -29.84 -7.17
CA ASN A 266 12.82 -30.97 -8.03
C ASN A 266 11.90 -31.94 -7.27
N ASP A 267 10.92 -32.46 -7.97
CA ASP A 267 9.99 -33.49 -7.47
C ASP A 267 9.26 -33.14 -6.15
N PHE A 268 9.16 -31.83 -5.81
CA PHE A 268 8.52 -31.40 -4.56
C PHE A 268 7.07 -31.89 -4.44
N LYS A 269 6.33 -31.93 -5.56
CA LYS A 269 4.99 -32.51 -5.58
C LYS A 269 4.99 -33.98 -5.15
N SER A 270 5.95 -34.76 -5.61
CA SER A 270 6.09 -36.17 -5.22
C SER A 270 6.36 -36.33 -3.72
N ILE A 271 7.15 -35.42 -3.13
CA ILE A 271 7.34 -35.40 -1.66
C ILE A 271 6.00 -35.21 -0.94
N ASN A 272 5.19 -34.22 -1.38
CA ASN A 272 3.86 -34.01 -0.82
C ASN A 272 2.93 -35.22 -1.00
N ASP A 273 2.90 -35.80 -2.20
CA ASP A 273 1.98 -36.88 -2.54
C ASP A 273 2.33 -38.18 -1.81
N ILE A 274 3.63 -38.48 -1.56
CA ILE A 274 4.11 -39.71 -0.91
C ILE A 274 4.15 -39.56 0.61
N TYR A 275 4.67 -38.44 1.12
CA TYR A 275 4.96 -38.26 2.55
C TYR A 275 4.02 -37.30 3.26
N GLY A 276 3.11 -36.64 2.51
CA GLY A 276 2.14 -35.69 3.03
C GLY A 276 2.69 -34.25 3.15
N HIS A 277 1.76 -33.30 3.25
CA HIS A 277 2.09 -31.86 3.27
C HIS A 277 2.97 -31.44 4.45
N ILE A 278 2.88 -32.13 5.61
CA ILE A 278 3.75 -31.83 6.75
C ILE A 278 5.22 -32.08 6.43
N GLU A 279 5.52 -33.18 5.73
CA GLU A 279 6.88 -33.45 5.28
C GLU A 279 7.30 -32.51 4.15
N GLY A 280 6.39 -32.12 3.24
CA GLY A 280 6.64 -31.07 2.27
C GLY A 280 7.03 -29.75 2.91
N ASP A 281 6.34 -29.33 3.99
CA ASP A 281 6.70 -28.14 4.76
C ASP A 281 8.11 -28.24 5.36
N LYS A 282 8.48 -29.40 5.90
CA LYS A 282 9.83 -29.65 6.41
C LYS A 282 10.88 -29.62 5.29
N ALA A 283 10.55 -30.12 4.09
CA ALA A 283 11.40 -30.06 2.91
C ALA A 283 11.68 -28.59 2.51
N LEU A 284 10.64 -27.75 2.52
CA LEU A 284 10.76 -26.31 2.23
C LEU A 284 11.63 -25.59 3.28
N ILE A 285 11.42 -25.85 4.55
CA ILE A 285 12.22 -25.27 5.66
C ILE A 285 13.69 -25.70 5.53
N ARG A 286 13.92 -26.96 5.22
CA ARG A 286 15.27 -27.52 5.03
C ARG A 286 15.97 -26.86 3.84
N ALA A 287 15.32 -26.77 2.67
CA ALA A 287 15.83 -26.11 1.50
C ALA A 287 16.14 -24.64 1.75
N ALA A 288 15.22 -23.91 2.36
CA ALA A 288 15.39 -22.51 2.75
C ALA A 288 16.59 -22.31 3.68
N THR A 289 16.81 -23.23 4.62
CA THR A 289 17.94 -23.18 5.56
C THR A 289 19.27 -23.38 4.82
N LEU A 290 19.35 -24.35 3.92
CA LEU A 290 20.54 -24.62 3.10
C LEU A 290 20.87 -23.41 2.22
N ILE A 291 19.89 -22.87 1.51
CA ILE A 291 20.07 -21.68 0.66
C ILE A 291 20.54 -20.51 1.52
N LYS A 292 19.86 -20.24 2.65
CA LYS A 292 20.20 -19.11 3.53
C LYS A 292 21.61 -19.21 4.09
N THR A 293 22.03 -20.41 4.54
CA THR A 293 23.36 -20.64 5.12
C THR A 293 24.44 -20.45 4.07
N THR A 294 24.27 -21.05 2.88
CA THR A 294 25.22 -20.93 1.77
C THR A 294 25.36 -19.49 1.30
N CYS A 295 24.24 -18.81 1.07
CA CYS A 295 24.23 -17.39 0.67
C CYS A 295 24.79 -16.46 1.74
N GLY A 296 24.60 -16.77 3.01
CA GLY A 296 25.13 -15.98 4.13
C GLY A 296 26.66 -16.01 4.23
N ASN A 297 27.25 -17.10 3.80
CA ASN A 297 28.71 -17.30 3.77
C ASN A 297 29.35 -16.85 2.44
N ASP A 298 28.56 -16.61 1.39
CA ASP A 298 29.06 -16.15 0.10
C ASP A 298 29.41 -14.64 0.11
N PRO A 299 30.51 -14.22 -0.52
CA PRO A 299 30.89 -12.80 -0.63
C PRO A 299 29.85 -11.92 -1.30
N LEU A 300 29.01 -12.47 -2.20
CA LEU A 300 27.94 -11.72 -2.87
C LEU A 300 26.81 -11.34 -1.93
N ARG A 301 26.60 -12.10 -0.84
CA ARG A 301 25.50 -11.91 0.13
C ARG A 301 24.18 -11.56 -0.57
N PRO A 302 23.65 -12.46 -1.43
CA PRO A 302 22.47 -12.17 -2.21
C PRO A 302 21.25 -11.92 -1.32
N PHE A 303 20.33 -11.11 -1.80
CA PHE A 303 19.00 -11.04 -1.22
C PHE A 303 18.24 -12.31 -1.55
N ILE A 304 17.58 -12.92 -0.55
CA ILE A 304 16.92 -14.23 -0.67
C ILE A 304 15.44 -14.06 -0.40
N ALA A 305 14.59 -14.62 -1.26
CA ALA A 305 13.15 -14.64 -1.07
C ALA A 305 12.54 -15.99 -1.49
N ARG A 306 11.47 -16.42 -0.80
CA ARG A 306 10.55 -17.42 -1.31
C ARG A 306 9.55 -16.72 -2.22
N TYR A 307 9.48 -17.15 -3.48
CA TYR A 307 8.68 -16.49 -4.50
C TYR A 307 7.24 -17.05 -4.54
N GLY A 308 7.09 -18.36 -4.35
CA GLY A 308 5.81 -19.06 -4.25
C GLY A 308 6.04 -20.57 -4.19
N GLY A 309 5.12 -21.33 -3.61
CA GLY A 309 5.24 -22.78 -3.57
C GLY A 309 6.61 -23.29 -3.15
N ASP A 310 7.29 -23.94 -4.08
CA ASP A 310 8.65 -24.50 -4.02
C ASP A 310 9.71 -23.64 -4.69
N GLU A 311 9.37 -22.42 -5.11
CA GLU A 311 10.23 -21.49 -5.83
C GLU A 311 10.93 -20.49 -4.90
N PHE A 312 12.24 -20.30 -5.09
CA PHE A 312 13.04 -19.30 -4.40
C PHE A 312 13.75 -18.39 -5.42
N ILE A 313 13.98 -17.14 -5.00
CA ILE A 313 14.71 -16.16 -5.82
C ILE A 313 15.85 -15.56 -5.03
N LEU A 314 17.00 -15.43 -5.72
CA LEU A 314 18.15 -14.67 -5.25
C LEU A 314 18.33 -13.43 -6.12
N ILE A 315 18.68 -12.30 -5.51
CA ILE A 315 19.17 -11.11 -6.22
C ILE A 315 20.62 -10.89 -5.83
N CYS A 316 21.50 -11.04 -6.82
CA CYS A 316 22.95 -10.86 -6.69
C CYS A 316 23.34 -9.47 -7.22
N LYS A 317 24.15 -8.72 -6.47
CA LYS A 317 24.67 -7.40 -6.90
C LYS A 317 25.92 -7.57 -7.78
N THR A 318 25.79 -8.33 -8.86
CA THR A 318 26.84 -8.61 -9.84
C THR A 318 26.24 -8.90 -11.20
N ASP A 319 26.97 -8.54 -12.24
CA ASP A 319 26.74 -8.91 -13.64
C ASP A 319 27.68 -10.04 -14.10
N ASN A 320 28.67 -10.40 -13.28
CA ASN A 320 29.60 -11.48 -13.60
C ASN A 320 28.91 -12.83 -13.43
N GLU A 321 28.64 -13.49 -14.58
CA GLU A 321 28.00 -14.81 -14.63
C GLU A 321 28.81 -15.89 -13.90
N ASP A 322 30.13 -15.84 -13.90
CA ASP A 322 30.96 -16.81 -13.20
C ASP A 322 30.74 -16.79 -11.68
N ASN A 323 30.53 -15.60 -11.11
CA ASN A 323 30.22 -15.49 -9.69
C ASN A 323 28.85 -16.07 -9.36
N VAL A 324 27.86 -15.89 -10.25
CA VAL A 324 26.52 -16.47 -10.09
C VAL A 324 26.56 -17.98 -10.23
N ILE A 325 27.28 -18.49 -11.23
CA ILE A 325 27.44 -19.94 -11.47
C ILE A 325 28.16 -20.60 -10.29
N ARG A 326 29.20 -19.95 -9.73
CA ARG A 326 29.88 -20.45 -8.53
C ARG A 326 28.89 -20.58 -7.35
N LEU A 327 28.10 -19.51 -7.07
CA LEU A 327 27.10 -19.52 -6.00
C LEU A 327 26.09 -20.66 -6.20
N ILE A 328 25.59 -20.86 -7.43
CA ILE A 328 24.66 -21.94 -7.75
C ILE A 328 25.31 -23.30 -7.44
N LYS A 329 26.58 -23.53 -7.87
CA LYS A 329 27.33 -24.76 -7.57
C LYS A 329 27.52 -24.98 -6.08
N ASP A 330 27.74 -23.91 -5.29
CA ASP A 330 27.91 -24.04 -3.86
C ASP A 330 26.57 -24.39 -3.17
N ILE A 331 25.44 -23.85 -3.66
CA ILE A 331 24.11 -24.25 -3.19
C ILE A 331 23.85 -25.73 -3.56
N MET A 332 24.10 -26.15 -4.79
CA MET A 332 23.94 -27.55 -5.21
C MET A 332 24.78 -28.50 -4.35
N ARG A 333 26.02 -28.11 -4.04
CA ARG A 333 26.90 -28.88 -3.14
C ARG A 333 26.28 -28.99 -1.73
N ALA A 334 25.76 -27.91 -1.19
CA ALA A 334 25.12 -27.93 0.13
C ALA A 334 23.92 -28.89 0.16
N PHE A 335 23.08 -28.93 -0.88
CA PHE A 335 22.01 -29.93 -1.01
C PHE A 335 22.56 -31.37 -1.05
N LYS A 336 23.62 -31.62 -1.81
CA LYS A 336 24.23 -32.93 -1.91
C LYS A 336 24.81 -33.39 -0.56
N GLU A 337 25.61 -32.55 0.09
CA GLU A 337 26.19 -32.82 1.40
C GLU A 337 25.13 -33.07 2.49
N ASP A 338 24.03 -32.32 2.48
CA ASP A 338 22.92 -32.52 3.39
C ASP A 338 22.19 -33.86 3.13
N ASN A 339 22.08 -34.27 1.87
CA ASN A 339 21.52 -35.57 1.51
C ASN A 339 22.40 -36.75 1.95
N GLU A 340 23.73 -36.60 1.91
CA GLU A 340 24.69 -37.63 2.33
C GLU A 340 24.75 -37.78 3.87
N ASN A 341 24.52 -36.73 4.60
CA ASN A 341 24.67 -36.67 6.06
C ASN A 341 23.41 -36.99 6.87
N THR A 342 22.32 -37.43 6.24
CA THR A 342 21.03 -37.60 6.92
C THR A 342 20.28 -38.86 6.50
N ASP A 343 19.81 -39.64 7.51
CA ASP A 343 18.82 -40.70 7.33
C ASP A 343 17.43 -40.14 7.04
N LYS A 344 17.29 -39.42 5.90
CA LYS A 344 16.02 -38.81 5.53
C LYS A 344 15.26 -39.64 4.51
N MET A 345 13.94 -39.58 4.60
CA MET A 345 13.02 -40.35 3.76
C MET A 345 13.07 -39.96 2.28
N TYR A 346 13.60 -38.76 1.97
CA TYR A 346 13.70 -38.22 0.61
C TYR A 346 14.96 -37.37 0.43
N LEU A 347 15.43 -37.33 -0.80
CA LEU A 347 16.54 -36.46 -1.21
C LEU A 347 16.01 -35.12 -1.69
N LEU A 348 16.71 -34.05 -1.35
CA LEU A 348 16.40 -32.71 -1.88
C LEU A 348 17.36 -32.38 -3.02
N SER A 349 16.81 -31.94 -4.13
CA SER A 349 17.56 -31.31 -5.23
C SER A 349 16.80 -30.12 -5.78
N ALA A 350 17.47 -29.25 -6.49
CA ALA A 350 16.88 -28.07 -7.07
C ALA A 350 17.43 -27.79 -8.46
N SER A 351 16.60 -27.24 -9.33
CA SER A 351 16.95 -26.70 -10.62
C SER A 351 17.12 -25.19 -10.56
N PHE A 352 17.95 -24.63 -11.43
CA PHE A 352 18.35 -23.23 -11.39
C PHE A 352 18.26 -22.59 -12.77
N GLY A 353 17.83 -21.33 -12.78
CA GLY A 353 17.91 -20.46 -13.93
C GLY A 353 18.33 -19.06 -13.51
N PHE A 354 19.14 -18.36 -14.28
CA PHE A 354 19.57 -17.01 -13.96
C PHE A 354 19.62 -16.09 -15.17
N ALA A 355 19.49 -14.78 -14.94
CA ALA A 355 19.66 -13.76 -15.95
C ALA A 355 20.03 -12.41 -15.32
N SER A 356 20.82 -11.62 -16.06
CA SER A 356 21.23 -10.29 -15.60
C SER A 356 20.21 -9.20 -15.99
N PHE A 357 20.11 -8.13 -15.17
CA PHE A 357 19.27 -6.96 -15.41
C PHE A 357 19.92 -5.67 -14.95
N LYS A 358 19.48 -4.54 -15.53
CA LYS A 358 20.04 -3.22 -15.25
C LYS A 358 18.97 -2.12 -15.31
N GLY A 359 19.05 -1.20 -14.39
CA GLY A 359 18.47 0.13 -14.46
C GLY A 359 16.97 0.23 -14.21
N THR A 360 16.11 -0.67 -14.68
CA THR A 360 14.66 -0.52 -14.59
C THR A 360 13.95 -1.76 -14.05
N TYR A 361 12.81 -1.58 -13.39
CA TYR A 361 11.97 -2.68 -12.94
C TYR A 361 11.48 -3.56 -14.11
N GLN A 362 11.23 -2.96 -15.29
CA GLN A 362 10.88 -3.71 -16.49
C GLN A 362 12.04 -4.61 -16.96
N SER A 363 13.29 -4.14 -16.84
CA SER A 363 14.47 -4.97 -17.11
C SER A 363 14.56 -6.17 -16.16
N PHE A 364 14.25 -5.97 -14.87
CA PHE A 364 14.12 -7.04 -13.88
C PHE A 364 13.05 -8.07 -14.29
N GLN A 365 11.85 -7.62 -14.68
CA GLN A 365 10.78 -8.52 -15.11
C GLN A 365 11.18 -9.38 -16.32
N ARG A 366 11.82 -8.76 -17.33
CA ARG A 366 12.35 -9.50 -18.49
C ARG A 366 13.47 -10.47 -18.12
N ALA A 367 14.29 -10.12 -17.12
CA ALA A 367 15.30 -11.04 -16.62
C ALA A 367 14.69 -12.21 -15.88
N LEU A 368 13.62 -11.96 -15.10
CA LEU A 368 12.87 -13.02 -14.43
C LEU A 368 12.30 -14.03 -15.44
N GLU A 369 11.67 -13.54 -16.53
CA GLU A 369 11.18 -14.40 -17.62
C GLU A 369 12.30 -15.20 -18.30
N ARG A 370 13.50 -14.62 -18.47
CA ARG A 370 14.66 -15.32 -19.03
C ARG A 370 15.22 -16.36 -18.06
N ALA A 371 15.25 -16.04 -16.77
CA ALA A 371 15.68 -16.97 -15.74
C ALA A 371 14.72 -18.17 -15.65
N ASP A 372 13.41 -17.91 -15.71
CA ASP A 372 12.37 -18.94 -15.72
C ASP A 372 12.54 -19.92 -16.90
N LYS A 373 12.76 -19.41 -18.12
CA LYS A 373 13.03 -20.25 -19.29
C LYS A 373 14.29 -21.12 -19.12
N ARG A 374 15.36 -20.57 -18.53
CA ARG A 374 16.59 -21.33 -18.25
C ARG A 374 16.35 -22.38 -17.15
N LEU A 375 15.57 -22.04 -16.14
CA LEU A 375 15.15 -22.98 -15.10
C LEU A 375 14.37 -24.17 -15.68
N TYR A 376 13.43 -23.89 -16.59
CA TYR A 376 12.65 -24.92 -17.25
C TYR A 376 13.55 -25.91 -18.05
N LEU A 377 14.49 -25.38 -18.82
CA LEU A 377 15.47 -26.22 -19.55
C LEU A 377 16.31 -27.08 -18.60
N ASN A 378 16.75 -26.52 -17.48
CA ASN A 378 17.53 -27.27 -16.49
C ASN A 378 16.68 -28.37 -15.79
N LYS A 379 15.36 -28.14 -15.59
CA LYS A 379 14.44 -29.19 -15.13
C LYS A 379 14.27 -30.33 -16.14
N GLU A 380 14.15 -30.03 -17.45
CA GLU A 380 14.06 -31.05 -18.49
C GLU A 380 15.34 -31.91 -18.55
N GLU A 381 16.52 -31.29 -18.41
CA GLU A 381 17.80 -32.01 -18.33
C GLU A 381 17.84 -32.92 -17.10
N PHE A 382 17.38 -32.45 -15.93
CA PHE A 382 17.28 -33.26 -14.70
C PHE A 382 16.39 -34.48 -14.89
N HIS A 383 15.18 -34.30 -15.46
CA HIS A 383 14.25 -35.42 -15.70
C HIS A 383 14.68 -36.38 -16.80
N SER A 384 15.51 -35.94 -17.74
CA SER A 384 16.05 -36.83 -18.78
C SER A 384 17.26 -37.67 -18.31
N ALA A 385 17.91 -37.23 -17.23
CA ALA A 385 19.07 -37.89 -16.63
C ALA A 385 18.71 -38.89 -15.51
N ASN A 386 17.50 -38.85 -15.00
CA ASN A 386 16.94 -39.73 -13.95
C ASN A 386 15.79 -40.57 -14.51
#